data_16a5c4cd229aee05e5d1db4591111af8
#
_entry.id   16a5c4cd229aee05e5d1db4591111af8
#
_cell.length_a   1.000
_cell.length_b   1.000
_cell.length_c   1.000
_cell.angle_alpha   90.00
_cell.angle_beta   90.00
_cell.angle_gamma   90.00
#
_symmetry.space_group_name_H-M   'P 1'
#
loop_
_entity.id
_entity.type
_entity.pdbx_description
1 polymer ?
#
loop_
_entity_poly.entity_id
_entity_poly.type
_entity_poly.pdbx_seq_one_letter_code
_entity_poly.pdbx_strand_id
1 'polypeptide(L)'
;MARAMIRLREIECCEPVREPGVLTLNERQRLIGVFKALGDGTRLEIFRLIAAQVEPICACEIVDRFAVTQPTVAHHTKVLREAGLIRVSRRGIWAYYEVDPADAEALEAITGTILGRQERVAALA
;
A
#
# COMPACT_ATOMS: atom_id res chain seq x y z
N MET A 1 -18.42 -32.08 1.53
CA MET A 1 -17.41 -31.73 1.25
C MET A 1 -16.76 -32.36 0.18
N ALA A 2 -16.54 -33.47 0.24
CA ALA A 2 -15.92 -34.10 -0.84
C ALA A 2 -16.55 -33.77 -2.14
N ARG A 3 -17.79 -33.44 -2.12
CA ARG A 3 -18.38 -33.17 -3.31
C ARG A 3 -17.87 -31.99 -3.97
N ALA A 4 -17.37 -31.04 -3.27
CA ALA A 4 -16.84 -29.87 -3.93
C ALA A 4 -15.69 -30.24 -4.81
N MET A 5 -14.84 -31.16 -4.37
CA MET A 5 -13.74 -31.52 -5.16
C MET A 5 -14.13 -32.34 -6.31
N ILE A 6 -15.10 -33.17 -6.17
CA ILE A 6 -15.57 -33.97 -7.24
C ILE A 6 -16.04 -33.11 -8.35
N ARG A 7 -16.73 -32.03 -7.95
CA ARG A 7 -17.23 -31.18 -8.92
C ARG A 7 -16.18 -30.48 -9.64
N LEU A 8 -15.09 -30.14 -9.01
CA LEU A 8 -13.99 -29.51 -9.68
C LEU A 8 -13.49 -30.34 -10.81
N ARG A 9 -13.42 -31.63 -10.61
CA ARG A 9 -12.92 -32.43 -11.66
C ARG A 9 -13.84 -32.47 -12.86
N GLU A 10 -15.10 -32.38 -12.60
CA GLU A 10 -16.02 -32.46 -13.70
C GLU A 10 -16.01 -31.26 -14.58
N ILE A 11 -15.75 -30.10 -14.01
CA ILE A 11 -15.82 -28.94 -14.84
C ILE A 11 -14.46 -28.54 -15.28
N GLU A 12 -13.49 -29.13 -14.68
CA GLU A 12 -12.24 -28.80 -14.91
C GLU A 12 -11.88 -28.12 -16.09
N CYS A 13 -11.64 -28.63 -17.03
CA CYS A 13 -10.97 -28.00 -18.11
C CYS A 13 -11.91 -27.20 -18.98
N CYS A 14 -13.11 -27.05 -18.55
CA CYS A 14 -14.05 -26.40 -19.41
C CYS A 14 -14.26 -24.93 -19.12
N GLU A 15 -13.78 -24.49 -17.97
CA GLU A 15 -13.96 -23.10 -17.59
C GLU A 15 -12.82 -22.25 -18.10
N PRO A 16 -13.10 -21.21 -18.83
CA PRO A 16 -12.01 -20.35 -19.28
C PRO A 16 -11.41 -19.59 -18.11
N VAL A 17 -10.11 -19.40 -18.16
CA VAL A 17 -9.42 -18.63 -17.15
C VAL A 17 -9.74 -17.17 -17.37
N ARG A 18 -10.14 -16.49 -16.30
CA ARG A 18 -10.43 -15.06 -16.40
C ARG A 18 -9.12 -14.30 -16.32
N GLU A 19 -8.85 -13.47 -17.28
CA GLU A 19 -7.63 -12.70 -17.27
C GLU A 19 -7.73 -11.50 -16.35
N PRO A 20 -6.66 -11.16 -15.63
CA PRO A 20 -6.68 -10.00 -14.79
C PRO A 20 -6.64 -8.74 -15.64
N GLY A 21 -7.04 -7.62 -15.05
CA GLY A 21 -6.93 -6.35 -15.73
C GLY A 21 -5.47 -6.00 -16.01
N VAL A 22 -5.27 -5.14 -16.98
CA VAL A 22 -3.92 -4.76 -17.39
C VAL A 22 -3.36 -3.69 -16.47
N LEU A 23 -2.13 -3.90 -16.01
CA LEU A 23 -1.37 -2.87 -15.30
C LEU A 23 -0.38 -2.27 -16.29
N THR A 24 -0.29 -0.95 -16.31
CA THR A 24 0.77 -0.32 -17.07
C THR A 24 2.10 -0.62 -16.37
N LEU A 25 3.19 -0.50 -17.09
CA LEU A 25 4.50 -0.73 -16.52
C LEU A 25 4.73 0.19 -15.31
N ASN A 26 4.29 1.42 -15.41
CA ASN A 26 4.44 2.39 -14.35
C ASN A 26 3.66 1.99 -13.10
N GLU A 27 2.41 1.57 -13.28
CA GLU A 27 1.59 1.09 -12.16
C GLU A 27 2.21 -0.13 -11.51
N ARG A 28 2.72 -1.03 -12.32
CA ARG A 28 3.35 -2.24 -11.81
C ARG A 28 4.57 -1.91 -10.95
N GLN A 29 5.42 -1.03 -11.45
CA GLN A 29 6.61 -0.63 -10.71
C GLN A 29 6.26 0.08 -9.43
N ARG A 30 5.25 0.93 -9.46
CA ARG A 30 4.79 1.64 -8.28
C ARG A 30 4.30 0.67 -7.21
N LEU A 31 3.49 -0.31 -7.61
CA LEU A 31 2.98 -1.30 -6.68
C LEU A 31 4.10 -2.12 -6.05
N ILE A 32 5.06 -2.54 -6.86
CA ILE A 32 6.18 -3.31 -6.35
C ILE A 32 6.94 -2.48 -5.31
N GLY A 33 7.17 -1.20 -5.60
CA GLY A 33 7.85 -0.31 -4.66
C GLY A 33 7.09 -0.15 -3.35
N VAL A 34 5.77 -0.02 -3.45
CA VAL A 34 4.92 0.11 -2.27
C VAL A 34 5.00 -1.15 -1.40
N PHE A 35 4.85 -2.32 -2.02
CA PHE A 35 4.91 -3.56 -1.26
C PHE A 35 6.29 -3.78 -0.63
N LYS A 36 7.35 -3.43 -1.33
CA LYS A 36 8.68 -3.51 -0.76
C LYS A 36 8.84 -2.58 0.43
N ALA A 37 8.33 -1.36 0.31
CA ALA A 37 8.42 -0.38 1.39
C ALA A 37 7.64 -0.84 2.62
N LEU A 38 6.48 -1.43 2.43
CA LEU A 38 5.63 -1.87 3.53
C LEU A 38 5.98 -3.28 4.02
N GLY A 39 6.98 -3.92 3.43
CA GLY A 39 7.38 -5.26 3.80
C GLY A 39 8.23 -5.35 5.06
N ASP A 40 8.45 -4.22 5.75
CA ASP A 40 9.20 -4.17 6.99
C ASP A 40 8.21 -3.81 8.10
N GLY A 41 8.20 -4.59 9.19
CA GLY A 41 7.21 -4.42 10.24
C GLY A 41 7.22 -3.04 10.88
N THR A 42 8.39 -2.52 11.21
CA THR A 42 8.49 -1.19 11.82
C THR A 42 8.01 -0.12 10.84
N ARG A 43 8.42 -0.24 9.59
CA ARG A 43 8.04 0.74 8.58
C ARG A 43 6.55 0.72 8.32
N LEU A 44 5.95 -0.46 8.33
CA LEU A 44 4.50 -0.58 8.18
C LEU A 44 3.78 0.15 9.31
N GLU A 45 4.23 -0.03 10.56
CA GLU A 45 3.57 0.62 11.68
C GLU A 45 3.80 2.13 11.68
N ILE A 46 4.96 2.58 11.26
CA ILE A 46 5.22 4.00 11.10
C ILE A 46 4.27 4.59 10.06
N PHE A 47 4.11 3.91 8.94
CA PHE A 47 3.19 4.37 7.91
C PHE A 47 1.76 4.42 8.43
N ARG A 48 1.34 3.39 9.16
CA ARG A 48 -0.02 3.36 9.72
C ARG A 48 -0.25 4.51 10.69
N LEU A 49 0.76 4.84 11.48
CA LEU A 49 0.65 5.96 12.40
C LEU A 49 0.49 7.27 11.65
N ILE A 50 1.30 7.49 10.62
CA ILE A 50 1.23 8.72 9.82
C ILE A 50 -0.14 8.81 9.15
N ALA A 51 -0.60 7.72 8.57
CA ALA A 51 -1.86 7.69 7.84
C ALA A 51 -3.09 7.93 8.74
N ALA A 52 -2.96 7.62 10.01
CA ALA A 52 -4.07 7.79 10.96
C ALA A 52 -4.23 9.23 11.42
N GLN A 53 -3.27 10.10 11.14
CA GLN A 53 -3.32 11.47 11.63
C GLN A 53 -4.10 12.38 10.70
N VAL A 54 -4.78 13.35 11.29
CA VAL A 54 -5.46 14.39 10.51
C VAL A 54 -4.45 15.44 10.06
N GLU A 55 -3.46 15.71 10.92
CA GLU A 55 -2.43 16.71 10.66
C GLU A 55 -1.07 16.04 10.48
N PRO A 56 -0.12 16.70 9.82
CA PRO A 56 1.23 16.13 9.70
C PRO A 56 1.84 15.88 11.07
N ILE A 57 2.56 14.78 11.19
CA ILE A 57 3.17 14.37 12.46
C ILE A 57 4.66 14.61 12.43
N CYS A 58 5.19 15.13 13.53
CA CYS A 58 6.60 15.41 13.65
C CYS A 58 7.42 14.11 13.74
N ALA A 59 8.59 14.10 13.11
CA ALA A 59 9.52 12.98 13.25
C ALA A 59 9.84 12.69 14.71
N CYS A 60 9.89 13.69 15.56
CA CYS A 60 10.19 13.51 16.98
C CYS A 60 9.13 12.65 17.67
N GLU A 61 7.89 12.74 17.25
CA GLU A 61 6.84 11.93 17.85
C GLU A 61 6.95 10.47 17.42
N ILE A 62 7.43 10.25 16.21
CA ILE A 62 7.66 8.89 15.74
C ILE A 62 8.80 8.24 16.51
N VAL A 63 9.88 9.00 16.74
CA VAL A 63 11.01 8.52 17.52
C VAL A 63 10.54 8.07 18.91
N ASP A 64 9.77 8.92 19.58
CA ASP A 64 9.30 8.60 20.91
C ASP A 64 8.40 7.39 20.94
N ARG A 65 7.51 7.32 19.98
CA ARG A 65 6.49 6.28 19.98
C ARG A 65 7.04 4.90 19.71
N PHE A 66 8.05 4.80 18.87
CA PHE A 66 8.60 3.50 18.47
C PHE A 66 9.89 3.16 19.21
N ALA A 67 10.36 4.05 20.09
CA ALA A 67 11.58 3.84 20.85
C ALA A 67 12.75 3.50 19.94
N VAL A 68 12.84 4.19 18.82
CA VAL A 68 13.91 4.01 17.85
C VAL A 68 14.72 5.30 17.75
N THR A 69 15.88 5.22 17.10
CA THR A 69 16.73 6.40 16.96
C THR A 69 16.24 7.28 15.83
N GLN A 70 16.64 8.53 15.86
CA GLN A 70 16.28 9.46 14.81
C GLN A 70 16.80 9.04 13.43
N PRO A 71 18.04 8.55 13.30
CA PRO A 71 18.50 8.03 12.00
C PRO A 71 17.67 6.87 11.50
N THR A 72 17.18 6.02 12.40
CA THR A 72 16.32 4.89 11.99
C THR A 72 15.00 5.40 11.44
N VAL A 73 14.38 6.38 12.11
CA VAL A 73 13.15 6.99 11.60
C VAL A 73 13.42 7.64 10.25
N ALA A 74 14.53 8.36 10.14
CA ALA A 74 14.89 9.03 8.89
C ALA A 74 15.02 8.03 7.74
N HIS A 75 15.61 6.87 8.01
CA HIS A 75 15.74 5.83 7.00
C HIS A 75 14.38 5.28 6.58
N HIS A 76 13.54 4.94 7.54
CA HIS A 76 12.22 4.38 7.24
C HIS A 76 11.33 5.37 6.48
N THR A 77 11.34 6.63 6.92
CA THR A 77 10.53 7.64 6.26
C THR A 77 11.04 7.97 4.86
N LYS A 78 12.35 7.86 4.65
CA LYS A 78 12.89 8.05 3.30
C LYS A 78 12.41 6.97 2.36
N VAL A 79 12.42 5.71 2.81
CA VAL A 79 11.93 4.59 2.00
C VAL A 79 10.46 4.78 1.67
N LEU A 80 9.64 5.17 2.66
CA LEU A 80 8.22 5.42 2.44
C LEU A 80 7.99 6.57 1.47
N ARG A 81 8.79 7.63 1.60
CA ARG A 81 8.65 8.79 0.73
C ARG A 81 9.03 8.45 -0.71
N GLU A 82 10.11 7.70 -0.88
CA GLU A 82 10.54 7.30 -2.23
C GLU A 82 9.55 6.36 -2.90
N ALA A 83 8.79 5.63 -2.12
CA ALA A 83 7.72 4.79 -2.65
C ALA A 83 6.44 5.57 -2.94
N GLY A 84 6.41 6.86 -2.64
CA GLY A 84 5.24 7.70 -2.90
C GLY A 84 4.13 7.54 -1.88
N LEU A 85 4.45 7.01 -0.70
CA LEU A 85 3.43 6.77 0.32
C LEU A 85 3.22 7.92 1.28
N ILE A 86 4.25 8.73 1.50
CA ILE A 86 4.16 9.88 2.40
C ILE A 86 4.85 11.07 1.80
N ARG A 87 4.53 12.23 2.33
CA ARG A 87 5.16 13.49 1.97
C ARG A 87 5.80 14.10 3.20
N VAL A 88 6.86 14.88 2.99
CA VAL A 88 7.56 15.55 4.07
C VAL A 88 7.46 17.05 3.87
N SER A 89 7.25 17.77 4.97
CA SER A 89 7.37 19.22 4.99
C SER A 89 8.31 19.58 6.11
N ARG A 90 8.94 20.74 5.99
CA ARG A 90 9.89 21.21 7.00
C ARG A 90 9.36 22.45 7.68
N ARG A 91 9.50 22.49 9.01
CA ARG A 91 9.18 23.66 9.80
C ARG A 91 10.44 23.96 10.64
N GLY A 92 11.28 24.83 10.12
CA GLY A 92 12.59 25.05 10.71
C GLY A 92 13.45 23.80 10.55
N ILE A 93 13.93 23.26 11.65
CA ILE A 93 14.75 22.05 11.61
C ILE A 93 13.92 20.78 11.75
N TRP A 94 12.60 20.90 11.90
CA TRP A 94 11.74 19.76 12.16
C TRP A 94 11.12 19.22 10.88
N ALA A 95 11.12 17.91 10.72
CA ALA A 95 10.45 17.25 9.59
C ALA A 95 9.07 16.79 10.04
N TYR A 96 8.07 17.02 9.19
CA TYR A 96 6.69 16.60 9.43
C TYR A 96 6.24 15.74 8.27
N TYR A 97 5.52 14.68 8.58
CA TYR A 97 5.12 13.69 7.60
C TYR A 97 3.61 13.56 7.53
N GLU A 98 3.09 13.33 6.33
CA GLU A 98 1.66 13.12 6.12
C GLU A 98 1.42 12.28 4.88
N VAL A 99 0.22 11.73 4.78
CA VAL A 99 -0.23 11.05 3.57
C VAL A 99 -1.17 12.02 2.87
N ASP A 100 -0.88 12.30 1.60
CA ASP A 100 -1.78 13.15 0.82
C ASP A 100 -3.00 12.33 0.42
N PRO A 101 -4.23 12.86 0.60
CA PRO A 101 -5.43 12.12 0.24
C PRO A 101 -5.47 11.66 -1.22
N ALA A 102 -4.93 12.47 -2.13
CA ALA A 102 -4.90 12.10 -3.54
C ALA A 102 -3.99 10.88 -3.79
N ASP A 103 -2.86 10.82 -3.07
CA ASP A 103 -1.96 9.68 -3.17
C ASP A 103 -2.60 8.43 -2.59
N ALA A 104 -3.33 8.57 -1.49
CA ALA A 104 -4.03 7.45 -0.88
C ALA A 104 -5.10 6.90 -1.83
N GLU A 105 -5.85 7.79 -2.47
CA GLU A 105 -6.89 7.41 -3.41
C GLU A 105 -6.30 6.68 -4.62
N ALA A 106 -5.21 7.19 -5.16
CA ALA A 106 -4.55 6.56 -6.29
C ALA A 106 -4.03 5.17 -5.91
N LEU A 107 -3.50 5.04 -4.69
CA LEU A 107 -2.99 3.77 -4.22
C LEU A 107 -4.12 2.75 -4.05
N GLU A 108 -5.25 3.18 -3.53
CA GLU A 108 -6.41 2.32 -3.39
C GLU A 108 -6.89 1.82 -4.74
N ALA A 109 -6.93 2.68 -5.73
CA ALA A 109 -7.37 2.31 -7.06
C ALA A 109 -6.45 1.25 -7.67
N ILE A 110 -5.14 1.44 -7.55
CA ILE A 110 -4.19 0.50 -8.10
C ILE A 110 -4.26 -0.84 -7.36
N THR A 111 -4.38 -0.78 -6.04
CA THR A 111 -4.48 -2.00 -5.23
C THR A 111 -5.76 -2.74 -5.56
N GLY A 112 -6.86 -2.01 -5.80
CA GLY A 112 -8.11 -2.62 -6.21
C GLY A 112 -7.99 -3.38 -7.53
N THR A 113 -7.16 -2.87 -8.44
CA THR A 113 -6.93 -3.55 -9.70
C THR A 113 -6.27 -4.92 -9.51
N ILE A 114 -5.33 -5.02 -8.55
CA ILE A 114 -4.70 -6.30 -8.26
C ILE A 114 -5.73 -7.33 -7.84
N LEU A 115 -6.72 -6.90 -7.07
CA LEU A 115 -7.74 -7.81 -6.57
C LEU A 115 -8.88 -8.05 -7.55
N GLY A 116 -8.80 -7.48 -8.74
CA GLY A 116 -9.86 -7.59 -9.73
C GLY A 116 -11.14 -6.89 -9.31
N ARG A 117 -11.03 -5.94 -8.35
CA ARG A 117 -12.24 -5.33 -7.80
C ARG A 117 -12.99 -4.51 -8.82
N GLN A 118 -12.26 -3.82 -9.68
CA GLN A 118 -12.90 -3.01 -10.70
C GLN A 118 -13.68 -3.84 -11.69
N GLU A 119 -13.13 -4.98 -12.06
CA GLU A 119 -13.82 -5.88 -12.96
C GLU A 119 -15.08 -6.43 -12.35
N ARG A 120 -15.03 -6.75 -11.07
CA ARG A 120 -16.20 -7.26 -10.38
C ARG A 120 -17.29 -6.20 -10.28
N VAL A 121 -16.90 -4.97 -10.01
CA VAL A 121 -17.86 -3.87 -9.95
C VAL A 121 -18.49 -3.64 -11.30
N ALA A 122 -17.67 -3.66 -12.35
CA ALA A 122 -18.20 -3.49 -13.69
C ALA A 122 -19.16 -4.61 -14.06
N ALA A 123 -18.87 -5.82 -13.62
CA ALA A 123 -19.75 -6.95 -13.90
C ALA A 123 -21.09 -6.83 -13.19
N LEU A 124 -21.11 -6.15 -12.04
CA LEU A 124 -22.35 -5.96 -11.32
C LEU A 124 -23.17 -4.82 -11.88
N ALA A 125 -22.53 -3.91 -12.55
CA ALA A 125 -23.23 -2.77 -13.12
C ALA A 125 -23.95 -3.21 -14.39
#